data_f079a00af414249c132310d61741fc8f
#
_entry.id   f079a00af414249c132310d61741fc8f
#
_cell.length_a   1.000
_cell.length_b   1.000
_cell.length_c   1.000
_cell.angle_alpha   90.00
_cell.angle_beta   90.00
_cell.angle_gamma   90.00
#
_symmetry.space_group_name_H-M   'P 1'
#
loop_
_entity.id
_entity.type
_entity.pdbx_description
1 polymer ?
#
loop_
_entity_poly.entity_id
_entity_poly.type
_entity_poly.pdbx_seq_one_letter_code
_entity_poly.pdbx_strand_id
1 'polypeptide(L)'
;LGAAYEKAHPGTKVDFNFAASGVLLQQISRGAPVDVFASADETTMDQAQQQDLLAAGTREVFAVNALWVVVPPQAKASPRTLKDLAGAGVQRIALGNPDSVPVGRYAKGALEAAGLWPSVQGKTITTQNVRQSLDYVARGEVDAGFVYAT
;
A
#
# COMPACT_ATOMS: atom_id res chain seq x y z
N LEU A 1 16.04 5.87 -6.72
CA LEU A 1 16.61 6.65 -5.60
C LEU A 1 17.97 6.11 -5.23
N GLY A 2 18.17 4.82 -4.88
CA GLY A 2 19.45 4.25 -4.43
C GLY A 2 20.61 4.50 -5.37
N ALA A 3 20.48 4.12 -6.64
CA ALA A 3 21.55 4.36 -7.63
C ALA A 3 21.93 5.85 -7.80
N ALA A 4 20.95 6.76 -7.64
CA ALA A 4 21.22 8.19 -7.68
C ALA A 4 21.99 8.66 -6.40
N TYR A 5 21.65 8.09 -5.26
CA TYR A 5 22.33 8.37 -4.00
C TYR A 5 23.77 7.84 -4.01
N GLU A 6 23.98 6.59 -4.41
CA GLU A 6 25.31 5.97 -4.54
C GLU A 6 26.22 6.75 -5.50
N LYS A 7 25.65 7.25 -6.61
CA LYS A 7 26.40 8.09 -7.55
C LYS A 7 26.83 9.41 -6.94
N ALA A 8 26.01 10.00 -6.08
CA ALA A 8 26.32 11.27 -5.39
C ALA A 8 27.25 11.06 -4.18
N HIS A 9 27.32 9.85 -3.63
CA HIS A 9 28.09 9.51 -2.45
C HIS A 9 28.99 8.27 -2.74
N PRO A 10 30.12 8.47 -3.43
CA PRO A 10 31.05 7.38 -3.77
C PRO A 10 31.51 6.62 -2.53
N GLY A 11 31.47 5.30 -2.58
CA GLY A 11 31.83 4.43 -1.46
C GLY A 11 30.64 4.02 -0.56
N THR A 12 29.48 4.60 -0.78
CA THR A 12 28.23 4.17 -0.12
C THR A 12 27.51 3.12 -0.97
N LYS A 13 26.97 2.09 -0.32
CA LYS A 13 26.09 1.11 -0.94
C LYS A 13 24.72 1.18 -0.27
N VAL A 14 23.65 1.15 -1.06
CA VAL A 14 22.28 1.18 -0.58
C VAL A 14 21.62 -0.19 -0.79
N ASP A 15 21.37 -0.89 0.30
CA ASP A 15 20.64 -2.15 0.29
C ASP A 15 19.18 -1.90 0.63
N PHE A 16 18.26 -2.46 -0.17
CA PHE A 16 16.83 -2.27 0.00
C PHE A 16 16.13 -3.51 0.56
N ASN A 17 15.23 -3.28 1.51
CA ASN A 17 14.23 -4.25 1.93
C ASN A 17 12.83 -3.73 1.57
N PHE A 18 12.10 -4.46 0.74
CA PHE A 18 10.78 -4.07 0.27
C PHE A 18 9.69 -4.96 0.85
N ALA A 19 8.76 -4.35 1.60
CA ALA A 19 7.55 -5.00 2.08
C ALA A 19 6.45 -3.94 2.36
N ALA A 20 5.29 -4.35 2.86
CA ALA A 20 4.31 -3.41 3.38
C ALA A 20 4.86 -2.67 4.61
N SER A 21 4.51 -1.39 4.78
CA SER A 21 5.06 -0.54 5.84
C SER A 21 4.89 -1.13 7.24
N GLY A 22 3.72 -1.71 7.56
CA GLY A 22 3.49 -2.36 8.84
C GLY A 22 4.37 -3.61 9.07
N VAL A 23 4.70 -4.36 7.99
CA VAL A 23 5.62 -5.51 8.06
C VAL A 23 7.04 -5.04 8.32
N LEU A 24 7.48 -3.98 7.63
CA LEU A 24 8.80 -3.39 7.85
C LEU A 24 8.93 -2.83 9.28
N LEU A 25 7.91 -2.15 9.78
CA LEU A 25 7.88 -1.66 11.16
C LEU A 25 8.03 -2.80 12.17
N GLN A 26 7.34 -3.94 11.96
CA GLN A 26 7.51 -5.12 12.81
C GLN A 26 8.95 -5.68 12.79
N GLN A 27 9.62 -5.64 11.65
CA GLN A 27 11.03 -6.06 11.56
C GLN A 27 11.92 -5.10 12.34
N ILE A 28 11.73 -3.79 12.18
CA ILE A 28 12.48 -2.75 12.88
C ILE A 28 12.27 -2.88 14.42
N SER A 29 11.05 -3.05 14.87
CA SER A 29 10.74 -3.21 16.31
C SER A 29 11.35 -4.48 16.94
N ARG A 30 11.72 -5.47 16.10
CA ARG A 30 12.43 -6.68 16.52
C ARG A 30 13.96 -6.58 16.36
N GLY A 31 14.46 -5.38 16.06
CA GLY A 31 15.89 -5.10 15.98
C GLY A 31 16.52 -5.31 14.62
N ALA A 32 15.74 -5.32 13.52
CA ALA A 32 16.34 -5.31 12.18
C ALA A 32 17.20 -4.04 12.00
N PRO A 33 18.44 -4.14 11.52
CA PRO A 33 19.29 -2.99 11.28
C PRO A 33 18.76 -2.19 10.11
N VAL A 34 18.40 -0.93 10.34
CA VAL A 34 17.83 -0.01 9.34
C VAL A 34 18.33 1.40 9.58
N ASP A 35 18.88 2.05 8.56
CA ASP A 35 19.29 3.44 8.61
C ASP A 35 18.16 4.39 8.21
N VAL A 36 17.29 3.98 7.24
CA VAL A 36 16.18 4.79 6.74
C VAL A 36 14.92 3.94 6.59
N PHE A 37 13.81 4.40 7.16
CA PHE A 37 12.49 3.80 7.01
C PHE A 37 11.58 4.73 6.19
N ALA A 38 11.14 4.27 5.02
CA ALA A 38 10.19 4.98 4.16
C ALA A 38 8.82 4.29 4.24
N SER A 39 7.89 4.89 4.98
CA SER A 39 6.52 4.40 5.12
C SER A 39 5.60 5.00 4.07
N ALA A 40 4.61 4.22 3.61
CA ALA A 40 3.58 4.67 2.68
C ALA A 40 2.39 5.38 3.37
N ASP A 41 2.36 5.44 4.70
CA ASP A 41 1.37 6.19 5.46
C ASP A 41 1.94 6.76 6.76
N GLU A 42 1.26 7.78 7.27
CA GLU A 42 1.62 8.42 8.53
C GLU A 42 1.27 7.56 9.74
N THR A 43 0.20 6.76 9.68
CA THR A 43 -0.21 5.88 10.79
C THR A 43 0.93 4.94 11.20
N THR A 44 1.63 4.36 10.24
CA THR A 44 2.78 3.50 10.52
C THR A 44 3.96 4.31 11.08
N MET A 45 4.17 5.55 10.61
CA MET A 45 5.21 6.43 11.16
C MET A 45 4.87 6.89 12.58
N ASP A 46 3.59 7.14 12.88
CA ASP A 46 3.15 7.44 14.26
C ASP A 46 3.45 6.28 15.20
N GLN A 47 3.19 5.04 14.76
CA GLN A 47 3.52 3.83 15.51
C GLN A 47 5.03 3.67 15.73
N ALA A 48 5.85 3.97 14.71
CA ALA A 48 7.31 3.94 14.84
C ALA A 48 7.80 4.99 15.86
N GLN A 49 7.22 6.19 15.83
CA GLN A 49 7.54 7.27 16.76
C GLN A 49 7.11 6.94 18.20
N GLN A 50 5.92 6.36 18.39
CA GLN A 50 5.43 5.92 19.71
C GLN A 50 6.29 4.81 20.35
N GLN A 51 7.02 4.05 19.52
CA GLN A 51 7.95 3.01 19.93
C GLN A 51 9.40 3.51 20.07
N ASP A 52 9.64 4.82 19.97
CA ASP A 52 10.97 5.45 20.01
C ASP A 52 11.96 4.87 18.98
N LEU A 53 11.47 4.48 17.79
CA LEU A 53 12.28 3.86 16.73
C LEU A 53 12.83 4.89 15.73
N LEU A 54 12.51 6.18 15.88
CA LEU A 54 12.95 7.24 14.99
C LEU A 54 13.98 8.14 15.67
N ALA A 55 15.02 8.52 14.94
CA ALA A 55 15.92 9.58 15.41
C ALA A 55 15.14 10.91 15.52
N ALA A 56 15.36 11.64 16.61
CA ALA A 56 14.64 12.88 16.89
C ALA A 56 14.79 13.90 15.75
N GLY A 57 13.67 14.47 15.30
CA GLY A 57 13.65 15.52 14.29
C GLY A 57 13.92 15.07 12.85
N THR A 58 13.94 13.75 12.58
CA THR A 58 14.25 13.23 11.23
C THR A 58 13.01 12.81 10.43
N ARG A 59 11.83 12.84 11.04
CA ARG A 59 10.59 12.48 10.36
C ARG A 59 10.16 13.57 9.39
N GLU A 60 10.03 13.22 8.10
CA GLU A 60 9.60 14.14 7.05
C GLU A 60 8.66 13.45 6.06
N VAL A 61 7.70 14.21 5.51
CA VAL A 61 6.89 13.78 4.36
C VAL A 61 7.65 14.18 3.09
N PHE A 62 8.29 13.21 2.46
CA PHE A 62 9.12 13.45 1.26
C PHE A 62 8.37 13.23 -0.06
N ALA A 63 7.19 12.59 -0.04
CA ALA A 63 6.34 12.34 -1.21
C ALA A 63 4.88 12.21 -0.82
N VAL A 64 3.99 12.51 -1.75
CA VAL A 64 2.56 12.26 -1.65
C VAL A 64 2.11 11.31 -2.76
N ASN A 65 0.99 10.60 -2.55
CA ASN A 65 0.48 9.65 -3.52
C ASN A 65 -1.04 9.73 -3.62
N ALA A 66 -1.62 9.10 -4.64
CA ALA A 66 -3.06 8.97 -4.80
C ALA A 66 -3.44 7.49 -4.84
N LEU A 67 -4.62 7.19 -4.28
CA LEU A 67 -5.21 5.86 -4.35
C LEU A 67 -5.94 5.70 -5.68
N TRP A 68 -5.65 4.62 -6.39
CA TRP A 68 -6.28 4.29 -7.66
C TRP A 68 -6.94 2.91 -7.60
N VAL A 69 -8.04 2.78 -8.34
CA VAL A 69 -8.63 1.50 -8.69
C VAL A 69 -8.16 1.12 -10.08
N VAL A 70 -7.57 -0.05 -10.19
CA VAL A 70 -7.11 -0.62 -11.47
C VAL A 70 -7.90 -1.87 -11.79
N VAL A 71 -8.03 -2.16 -13.08
CA VAL A 71 -8.74 -3.33 -13.61
C VAL A 71 -7.84 -4.07 -14.59
N PRO A 72 -8.08 -5.38 -14.83
CA PRO A 72 -7.35 -6.12 -15.85
C PRO A 72 -7.52 -5.48 -17.24
N PRO A 73 -6.52 -5.59 -18.14
CA PRO A 73 -6.62 -5.02 -19.48
C PRO A 73 -7.81 -5.53 -20.31
N GLN A 74 -8.30 -6.74 -20.01
CA GLN A 74 -9.43 -7.38 -20.68
C GLN A 74 -10.65 -7.49 -19.76
N ALA A 75 -10.79 -6.56 -18.79
CA ALA A 75 -11.89 -6.57 -17.85
C ALA A 75 -13.24 -6.48 -18.55
N LYS A 76 -14.16 -7.38 -18.20
CA LYS A 76 -15.55 -7.34 -18.67
C LYS A 76 -16.33 -6.20 -18.03
N ALA A 77 -16.00 -5.86 -16.78
CA ALA A 77 -16.53 -4.71 -16.05
C ALA A 77 -15.44 -3.63 -15.96
N SER A 78 -15.80 -2.39 -16.25
CA SER A 78 -14.91 -1.23 -16.14
C SER A 78 -15.52 -0.24 -15.15
N PRO A 79 -15.33 -0.44 -13.84
CA PRO A 79 -15.80 0.48 -12.82
C PRO A 79 -15.17 1.87 -13.05
N ARG A 80 -16.00 2.91 -13.08
CA ARG A 80 -15.57 4.30 -13.25
C ARG A 80 -15.67 5.08 -11.94
N THR A 81 -16.41 4.56 -10.98
CA THR A 81 -16.62 5.16 -9.66
C THR A 81 -16.47 4.08 -8.59
N LEU A 82 -16.23 4.49 -7.34
CA LEU A 82 -16.21 3.56 -6.20
C LEU A 82 -17.53 2.78 -6.07
N LYS A 83 -18.67 3.41 -6.40
CA LYS A 83 -19.99 2.77 -6.33
C LYS A 83 -20.12 1.56 -7.26
N ASP A 84 -19.44 1.60 -8.40
CA ASP A 84 -19.47 0.51 -9.38
C ASP A 84 -18.82 -0.77 -8.85
N LEU A 85 -17.93 -0.67 -7.86
CA LEU A 85 -17.33 -1.82 -7.18
C LEU A 85 -18.36 -2.66 -6.42
N ALA A 86 -19.47 -2.03 -5.97
CA ALA A 86 -20.58 -2.74 -5.34
C ALA A 86 -21.46 -3.49 -6.36
N GLY A 87 -21.38 -3.16 -7.65
CA GLY A 87 -22.17 -3.75 -8.73
C GLY A 87 -21.89 -5.24 -8.94
N ALA A 88 -22.84 -5.92 -9.60
CA ALA A 88 -22.76 -7.37 -9.88
C ALA A 88 -21.62 -7.75 -10.85
N GLY A 89 -21.15 -6.78 -11.67
CA GLY A 89 -20.04 -6.98 -12.61
C GLY A 89 -18.67 -7.13 -11.95
N VAL A 90 -18.54 -6.73 -10.67
CA VAL A 90 -17.31 -6.87 -9.89
C VAL A 90 -17.54 -7.88 -8.78
N GLN A 91 -16.82 -8.99 -8.81
CA GLN A 91 -16.97 -10.10 -7.86
C GLN A 91 -15.76 -10.26 -6.94
N ARG A 92 -14.55 -9.93 -7.42
CA ARG A 92 -13.29 -10.07 -6.69
C ARG A 92 -12.48 -8.78 -6.77
N ILE A 93 -12.06 -8.28 -5.62
CA ILE A 93 -11.33 -7.02 -5.49
C ILE A 93 -10.06 -7.29 -4.67
N ALA A 94 -8.88 -7.10 -5.26
CA ALA A 94 -7.62 -7.15 -4.54
C ALA A 94 -7.49 -5.91 -3.63
N LEU A 95 -7.35 -6.15 -2.34
CA LEU A 95 -7.23 -5.11 -1.32
C LEU A 95 -6.15 -5.50 -0.32
N GLY A 96 -5.17 -4.62 -0.12
CA GLY A 96 -4.15 -4.81 0.90
C GLY A 96 -4.78 -5.05 2.28
N ASN A 97 -4.18 -5.93 3.10
CA ASN A 97 -4.67 -6.13 4.46
C ASN A 97 -4.70 -4.78 5.22
N PRO A 98 -5.87 -4.27 5.64
CA PRO A 98 -5.95 -2.97 6.30
C PRO A 98 -5.15 -2.87 7.60
N ASP A 99 -4.87 -4.00 8.26
CA ASP A 99 -4.14 -4.01 9.53
C ASP A 99 -2.63 -3.76 9.35
N SER A 100 -2.07 -4.10 8.17
CA SER A 100 -0.62 -4.05 7.95
C SER A 100 -0.19 -3.35 6.66
N VAL A 101 -1.11 -3.12 5.73
CA VAL A 101 -0.82 -2.56 4.40
C VAL A 101 -1.48 -1.20 4.23
N PRO A 102 -0.71 -0.10 4.11
CA PRO A 102 -1.25 1.26 4.01
C PRO A 102 -2.32 1.44 2.92
N VAL A 103 -2.10 0.94 1.70
CA VAL A 103 -3.09 1.03 0.62
C VAL A 103 -4.43 0.40 1.00
N GLY A 104 -4.41 -0.65 1.81
CA GLY A 104 -5.63 -1.31 2.31
C GLY A 104 -6.38 -0.44 3.32
N ARG A 105 -5.67 0.25 4.23
CA ARG A 105 -6.27 1.22 5.16
C ARG A 105 -6.95 2.37 4.41
N TYR A 106 -6.25 2.96 3.44
CA TYR A 106 -6.80 4.04 2.62
C TYR A 106 -8.00 3.58 1.80
N ALA A 107 -7.93 2.40 1.17
CA ALA A 107 -9.04 1.85 0.38
C ALA A 107 -10.26 1.56 1.25
N LYS A 108 -10.08 0.91 2.40
CA LYS A 108 -11.15 0.66 3.36
C LYS A 108 -11.77 1.97 3.84
N GLY A 109 -10.96 2.94 4.28
CA GLY A 109 -11.45 4.25 4.73
C GLY A 109 -12.24 5.00 3.66
N ALA A 110 -11.79 4.98 2.39
CA ALA A 110 -12.51 5.58 1.28
C ALA A 110 -13.86 4.89 1.02
N LEU A 111 -13.90 3.55 1.10
CA LEU A 111 -15.14 2.76 0.93
C LEU A 111 -16.11 2.96 2.10
N GLU A 112 -15.61 3.08 3.33
CA GLU A 112 -16.41 3.39 4.52
C GLU A 112 -17.00 4.80 4.44
N ALA A 113 -16.20 5.79 4.10
CA ALA A 113 -16.63 7.18 3.92
C ALA A 113 -17.70 7.31 2.81
N ALA A 114 -17.64 6.45 1.78
CA ALA A 114 -18.64 6.38 0.73
C ALA A 114 -19.87 5.51 1.10
N GLY A 115 -19.92 4.88 2.27
CA GLY A 115 -20.97 3.95 2.68
C GLY A 115 -21.00 2.63 1.90
N LEU A 116 -19.91 2.28 1.23
CA LEU A 116 -19.84 1.13 0.32
C LEU A 116 -19.22 -0.12 0.93
N TRP A 117 -18.49 0.02 2.05
CA TRP A 117 -17.76 -1.07 2.67
C TRP A 117 -18.62 -2.34 2.91
N PRO A 118 -19.85 -2.26 3.48
CA PRO A 118 -20.68 -3.46 3.69
C PRO A 118 -20.99 -4.23 2.40
N SER A 119 -21.11 -3.54 1.27
CA SER A 119 -21.40 -4.14 -0.03
C SER A 119 -20.19 -4.70 -0.76
N VAL A 120 -18.99 -4.27 -0.36
CA VAL A 120 -17.71 -4.58 -1.04
C VAL A 120 -16.86 -5.57 -0.22
N GLN A 121 -16.93 -5.53 1.11
CA GLN A 121 -16.07 -6.35 1.97
C GLN A 121 -16.10 -7.85 1.65
N GLY A 122 -17.27 -8.40 1.33
CA GLY A 122 -17.42 -9.82 0.96
C GLY A 122 -16.79 -10.20 -0.39
N LYS A 123 -16.37 -9.22 -1.20
CA LYS A 123 -15.71 -9.39 -2.49
C LYS A 123 -14.19 -9.21 -2.39
N THR A 124 -13.66 -8.83 -1.23
CA THR A 124 -12.24 -8.52 -1.10
C THR A 124 -11.38 -9.77 -1.01
N ILE A 125 -10.32 -9.78 -1.78
CA ILE A 125 -9.21 -10.73 -1.70
C ILE A 125 -8.05 -9.99 -1.04
N THR A 126 -7.74 -10.38 0.18
CA THR A 126 -6.71 -9.72 0.98
C THR A 126 -5.31 -10.01 0.44
N THR A 127 -4.51 -8.97 0.26
CA THR A 127 -3.12 -9.07 -0.19
C THR A 127 -2.13 -8.58 0.87
N GLN A 128 -0.91 -9.10 0.80
CA GLN A 128 0.14 -8.82 1.78
C GLN A 128 0.89 -7.50 1.51
N ASN A 129 0.77 -6.96 0.31
CA ASN A 129 1.34 -5.68 -0.10
C ASN A 129 0.68 -5.18 -1.39
N VAL A 130 0.94 -3.92 -1.75
CA VAL A 130 0.35 -3.29 -2.94
C VAL A 130 0.81 -3.94 -4.25
N ARG A 131 2.04 -4.47 -4.31
CA ARG A 131 2.54 -5.16 -5.50
C ARG A 131 1.74 -6.43 -5.78
N GLN A 132 1.43 -7.21 -4.76
CA GLN A 132 0.59 -8.40 -4.91
C GLN A 132 -0.82 -8.05 -5.41
N SER A 133 -1.40 -6.92 -4.95
CA SER A 133 -2.67 -6.44 -5.49
C SER A 133 -2.57 -6.17 -7.00
N LEU A 134 -1.51 -5.48 -7.43
CA LEU A 134 -1.27 -5.21 -8.85
C LEU A 134 -1.06 -6.49 -9.65
N ASP A 135 -0.29 -7.44 -9.14
CA ASP A 135 -0.02 -8.71 -9.81
C ASP A 135 -1.30 -9.53 -10.03
N TYR A 136 -2.22 -9.56 -9.06
CA TYR A 136 -3.52 -10.23 -9.21
C TYR A 136 -4.38 -9.57 -10.29
N VAL A 137 -4.38 -8.24 -10.35
CA VAL A 137 -5.07 -7.50 -11.41
C VAL A 137 -4.44 -7.78 -12.78
N ALA A 138 -3.12 -7.69 -12.89
CA ALA A 138 -2.39 -7.90 -14.14
C ALA A 138 -2.61 -9.29 -14.74
N ARG A 139 -2.78 -10.31 -13.86
CA ARG A 139 -3.08 -11.69 -14.28
C ARG A 139 -4.56 -11.97 -14.53
N GLY A 140 -5.46 -11.01 -14.26
CA GLY A 140 -6.90 -11.21 -14.37
C GLY A 140 -7.48 -12.14 -13.30
N GLU A 141 -6.81 -12.33 -12.18
CA GLU A 141 -7.26 -13.17 -11.06
C GLU A 141 -8.36 -12.49 -10.23
N VAL A 142 -8.47 -11.17 -10.36
CA VAL A 142 -9.50 -10.31 -9.74
C VAL A 142 -10.07 -9.35 -10.78
N ASP A 143 -11.25 -8.78 -10.49
CA ASP A 143 -11.94 -7.86 -11.39
C ASP A 143 -11.47 -6.42 -11.19
N ALA A 144 -10.97 -6.08 -10.01
CA ALA A 144 -10.40 -4.78 -9.67
C ALA A 144 -9.37 -4.91 -8.55
N GLY A 145 -8.56 -3.89 -8.36
CA GLY A 145 -7.64 -3.82 -7.23
C GLY A 145 -7.29 -2.38 -6.87
N PHE A 146 -6.93 -2.17 -5.61
CA PHE A 146 -6.47 -0.88 -5.12
C PHE A 146 -4.94 -0.82 -5.14
N VAL A 147 -4.42 0.24 -5.76
CA VAL A 147 -2.98 0.50 -5.88
C VAL A 147 -2.69 1.99 -5.72
N TYR A 148 -1.42 2.37 -5.72
CA TYR A 148 -1.01 3.76 -5.80
C TYR A 148 -0.82 4.21 -7.26
N ALA A 149 -0.92 5.52 -7.51
CA ALA A 149 -0.77 6.14 -8.83
C ALA A 149 0.68 6.13 -9.36
N THR A 150 1.66 5.77 -8.53
CA THR A 150 3.10 5.76 -8.84
C THR A 150 3.59 4.37 -9.20
#